data_f685eff663c9cad9ad99b618cc443350
#
_entry.id   f685eff663c9cad9ad99b618cc443350
#
_cell.length_a   1.000
_cell.length_b   1.000
_cell.length_c   1.000
_cell.angle_alpha   90.00
_cell.angle_beta   90.00
_cell.angle_gamma   90.00
#
_symmetry.space_group_name_H-M   'P 1'
#
loop_
_entity.id
_entity.type
_entity.pdbx_description
1 polymer ?
#
loop_
_entity_poly.entity_id
_entity_poly.type
_entity_poly.pdbx_seq_one_letter_code
_entity_poly.pdbx_strand_id
1 'polypeptide(L)'
;MAVLSGERLHTNMDKLLPGARSAALLWQGAALAGGLALGAGQVYGGAAPFGLALVISCPPAYCLAAAVGTLAAGIAFQPALLGIKLGAAAVAAATVRRLIDERPKAGLLAGCLTLAAAQLVQIILLGGLVNFSQTVTVGCTALLAAGLGCAFAHFPAREPRGVCLWLAAVTACLQRCAVGPLAPGLALAAGAGLCAAIGGTLEQTAVLSIALAAAITASGPTLAFAALAVAMGSLAAACLCPGERWRCAGVFTAGCTVGALAAPDAAGALPLAVSAGVGIAAAMAVPGGVMRKIFPPPAPPVQAQGLSGAARKLASVADTLSDIADTVNAVCQRQMPPKGESFDFVVEQVARTTCQSCTRRNRCWVRGYATAMDGLYHLKPILEGQGRVEVQDLPGQLSVCIHPADLCTAANHGYRLWRSRRQTRARASMLRTALTEQYSALAGALAQLAGKLGQAGLPDPGGRQKWPSCLRTWGWTRWNAA
;
A
#
# COMPACT_ATOMS: atom_id res chain seq x y z
N MET A 1 -24.78 -11.48 -11.81
CA MET A 1 -24.69 -11.53 -13.29
C MET A 1 -23.24 -11.64 -13.79
N ALA A 2 -22.37 -12.39 -13.14
CA ALA A 2 -20.95 -12.57 -13.55
C ALA A 2 -20.59 -14.02 -13.90
N VAL A 3 -21.56 -14.92 -13.91
CA VAL A 3 -21.35 -16.37 -14.15
C VAL A 3 -21.31 -16.74 -15.63
N LEU A 4 -21.77 -15.85 -16.53
CA LEU A 4 -21.90 -16.14 -17.95
C LEU A 4 -20.65 -15.95 -18.82
N SER A 5 -19.51 -15.46 -18.26
CA SER A 5 -18.31 -15.19 -19.10
C SER A 5 -17.39 -16.42 -19.29
N GLY A 6 -17.42 -17.37 -18.37
CA GLY A 6 -16.59 -18.58 -18.43
C GLY A 6 -17.08 -19.58 -19.48
N GLU A 7 -18.39 -19.80 -19.57
CA GLU A 7 -18.98 -20.76 -20.51
C GLU A 7 -18.89 -20.31 -21.98
N ARG A 8 -19.03 -19.01 -22.27
CA ARG A 8 -18.91 -18.49 -23.63
C ARG A 8 -17.51 -18.58 -24.24
N LEU A 9 -16.49 -18.68 -23.40
CA LEU A 9 -15.11 -18.89 -23.86
C LEU A 9 -14.86 -20.34 -24.24
N HIS A 10 -15.40 -21.27 -23.45
CA HIS A 10 -15.37 -22.70 -23.80
C HIS A 10 -16.02 -22.96 -25.16
N THR A 11 -17.21 -22.41 -25.36
CA THR A 11 -17.99 -22.63 -26.61
C THR A 11 -17.37 -22.01 -27.86
N ASN A 12 -16.60 -20.91 -27.74
CA ASN A 12 -15.95 -20.32 -28.92
C ASN A 12 -14.57 -20.91 -29.25
N MET A 13 -13.86 -21.46 -28.26
CA MET A 13 -12.57 -22.12 -28.49
C MET A 13 -12.73 -23.58 -28.95
N ASP A 14 -13.80 -24.27 -28.57
CA ASP A 14 -14.12 -25.60 -29.06
C ASP A 14 -14.37 -25.64 -30.59
N LYS A 15 -14.69 -24.47 -31.17
CA LYS A 15 -14.86 -24.30 -32.62
C LYS A 15 -13.54 -24.02 -33.38
N LEU A 16 -12.47 -23.67 -32.69
CA LEU A 16 -11.20 -23.27 -33.32
C LEU A 16 -10.07 -24.30 -33.24
N LEU A 17 -10.22 -25.34 -32.42
CA LEU A 17 -9.19 -26.38 -32.25
C LEU A 17 -9.80 -27.77 -32.46
N PRO A 18 -9.21 -28.62 -33.30
CA PRO A 18 -9.66 -30.00 -33.46
C PRO A 18 -9.32 -30.82 -32.22
N GLY A 19 -10.32 -30.97 -31.36
CA GLY A 19 -10.26 -31.82 -30.18
C GLY A 19 -10.37 -31.08 -28.85
N ALA A 20 -11.54 -31.14 -28.22
CA ALA A 20 -11.78 -30.59 -26.88
C ALA A 20 -10.74 -31.05 -25.81
N ARG A 21 -10.13 -32.22 -26.00
CA ARG A 21 -9.10 -32.78 -25.14
C ARG A 21 -7.77 -32.04 -25.25
N SER A 22 -7.36 -31.59 -26.43
CA SER A 22 -6.09 -30.85 -26.60
C SER A 22 -6.15 -29.44 -26.00
N ALA A 23 -7.30 -28.79 -26.12
CA ALA A 23 -7.50 -27.48 -25.45
C ALA A 23 -7.47 -27.57 -23.92
N ALA A 24 -8.11 -28.60 -23.34
CA ALA A 24 -8.09 -28.82 -21.90
C ALA A 24 -6.68 -29.09 -21.38
N LEU A 25 -5.88 -29.88 -22.09
CA LEU A 25 -4.47 -30.14 -21.73
C LEU A 25 -3.60 -28.88 -21.81
N LEU A 26 -3.81 -28.02 -22.83
CA LEU A 26 -3.11 -26.74 -22.94
C LEU A 26 -3.43 -25.82 -21.75
N TRP A 27 -4.69 -25.74 -21.34
CA TRP A 27 -5.07 -24.94 -20.18
C TRP A 27 -4.58 -25.51 -18.85
N GLN A 28 -4.54 -26.83 -18.70
CA GLN A 28 -3.91 -27.47 -17.54
C GLN A 28 -2.41 -27.19 -17.49
N GLY A 29 -1.71 -27.28 -18.66
CA GLY A 29 -0.32 -26.92 -18.78
C GLY A 29 -0.06 -25.44 -18.44
N ALA A 30 -0.91 -24.55 -18.93
CA ALA A 30 -0.83 -23.13 -18.62
C ALA A 30 -1.08 -22.83 -17.13
N ALA A 31 -2.04 -23.51 -16.49
CA ALA A 31 -2.30 -23.39 -15.07
C ALA A 31 -1.13 -23.91 -14.22
N LEU A 32 -0.53 -25.03 -14.61
CA LEU A 32 0.66 -25.59 -13.96
C LEU A 32 1.87 -24.63 -14.08
N ALA A 33 2.13 -24.14 -15.30
CA ALA A 33 3.21 -23.19 -15.55
C ALA A 33 2.97 -21.88 -14.81
N GLY A 34 1.73 -21.38 -14.77
CA GLY A 34 1.33 -20.21 -13.99
C GLY A 34 1.54 -20.43 -12.49
N GLY A 35 1.17 -21.61 -11.96
CA GLY A 35 1.40 -22.00 -10.59
C GLY A 35 2.89 -22.03 -10.22
N LEU A 36 3.71 -22.56 -11.12
CA LEU A 36 5.16 -22.60 -10.95
C LEU A 36 5.77 -21.20 -10.99
N ALA A 37 5.41 -20.39 -11.96
CA ALA A 37 5.93 -19.02 -12.12
C ALA A 37 5.51 -18.11 -10.94
N LEU A 38 4.23 -18.12 -10.57
CA LEU A 38 3.71 -17.28 -9.47
C LEU A 38 4.07 -17.85 -8.10
N GLY A 39 4.21 -19.17 -7.96
CA GLY A 39 4.65 -19.80 -6.71
C GLY A 39 6.10 -19.50 -6.34
N ALA A 40 6.96 -19.19 -7.32
CA ALA A 40 8.32 -18.76 -7.10
C ALA A 40 8.44 -17.35 -6.52
N GLY A 41 7.40 -16.50 -6.71
CA GLY A 41 7.40 -15.09 -6.30
C GLY A 41 7.38 -14.90 -4.80
N GLN A 42 8.22 -13.98 -4.31
CA GLN A 42 8.23 -13.51 -2.92
C GLN A 42 8.09 -12.00 -2.88
N VAL A 43 7.43 -11.52 -1.82
CA VAL A 43 7.40 -10.13 -1.42
C VAL A 43 8.47 -9.91 -0.36
N TYR A 44 8.89 -8.66 -0.18
CA TYR A 44 9.82 -8.26 0.88
C TYR A 44 9.42 -8.87 2.23
N GLY A 45 10.40 -9.41 2.95
CA GLY A 45 10.15 -10.14 4.19
C GLY A 45 9.88 -11.65 4.01
N GLY A 46 9.93 -12.17 2.77
CA GLY A 46 9.83 -13.60 2.46
C GLY A 46 8.40 -14.12 2.32
N ALA A 47 7.37 -13.27 2.31
CA ALA A 47 6.00 -13.67 2.06
C ALA A 47 5.81 -14.08 0.59
N ALA A 48 5.14 -15.21 0.32
CA ALA A 48 4.94 -15.75 -1.02
C ALA A 48 3.44 -15.97 -1.34
N PRO A 49 2.67 -14.90 -1.58
CA PRO A 49 1.22 -14.97 -1.71
C PRO A 49 0.71 -15.38 -3.10
N PHE A 50 1.51 -15.18 -4.15
CA PHE A 50 1.01 -15.18 -5.53
C PHE A 50 0.53 -16.56 -6.01
N GLY A 51 1.24 -17.64 -5.65
CA GLY A 51 0.85 -19.00 -6.03
C GLY A 51 -0.49 -19.41 -5.42
N LEU A 52 -0.68 -19.14 -4.13
CA LEU A 52 -1.95 -19.42 -3.45
C LEU A 52 -3.08 -18.53 -3.99
N ALA A 53 -2.81 -17.25 -4.28
CA ALA A 53 -3.77 -16.33 -4.88
C ALA A 53 -4.24 -16.82 -6.27
N LEU A 54 -3.32 -17.34 -7.09
CA LEU A 54 -3.67 -17.97 -8.37
C LEU A 54 -4.62 -19.14 -8.18
N VAL A 55 -4.31 -20.07 -7.28
CA VAL A 55 -5.15 -21.24 -7.01
C VAL A 55 -6.56 -20.84 -6.56
N ILE A 56 -6.67 -19.80 -5.72
CA ILE A 56 -7.94 -19.25 -5.24
C ILE A 56 -8.76 -18.67 -6.40
N SER A 57 -8.13 -18.01 -7.37
CA SER A 57 -8.80 -17.32 -8.49
C SER A 57 -9.04 -18.21 -9.71
N CYS A 58 -8.27 -19.30 -9.86
CA CYS A 58 -8.31 -20.21 -11.00
C CYS A 58 -9.66 -20.94 -11.09
N PRO A 59 -10.20 -21.24 -12.29
CA PRO A 59 -11.38 -22.08 -12.44
C PRO A 59 -11.21 -23.46 -11.79
N PRO A 60 -12.27 -24.09 -11.24
CA PRO A 60 -12.19 -25.37 -10.52
C PRO A 60 -11.55 -26.50 -11.32
N ALA A 61 -11.75 -26.51 -12.65
CA ALA A 61 -11.18 -27.51 -13.55
C ALA A 61 -9.63 -27.50 -13.61
N TYR A 62 -9.00 -26.36 -13.36
CA TYR A 62 -7.55 -26.14 -13.50
C TYR A 62 -6.84 -25.86 -12.19
N CYS A 63 -7.58 -25.68 -11.08
CA CYS A 63 -7.00 -25.30 -9.79
C CYS A 63 -6.02 -26.34 -9.23
N LEU A 64 -6.21 -27.64 -9.49
CA LEU A 64 -5.26 -28.68 -9.07
C LEU A 64 -3.94 -28.60 -9.83
N ALA A 65 -3.97 -28.33 -11.15
CA ALA A 65 -2.74 -28.14 -11.93
C ALA A 65 -1.97 -26.91 -11.42
N ALA A 66 -2.67 -25.81 -11.14
CA ALA A 66 -2.06 -24.63 -10.53
C ALA A 66 -1.48 -24.91 -9.13
N ALA A 67 -2.15 -25.71 -8.31
CA ALA A 67 -1.66 -26.10 -6.99
C ALA A 67 -0.41 -26.97 -7.04
N VAL A 68 -0.35 -27.92 -8.00
CA VAL A 68 0.85 -28.74 -8.23
C VAL A 68 2.02 -27.85 -8.68
N GLY A 69 1.79 -26.89 -9.59
CA GLY A 69 2.80 -25.91 -9.98
C GLY A 69 3.28 -25.08 -8.81
N THR A 70 2.37 -24.61 -7.95
CA THR A 70 2.71 -23.83 -6.74
C THR A 70 3.50 -24.68 -5.73
N LEU A 71 3.15 -25.94 -5.55
CA LEU A 71 3.90 -26.88 -4.68
C LEU A 71 5.32 -27.08 -5.21
N ALA A 72 5.47 -27.36 -6.51
CA ALA A 72 6.76 -27.53 -7.15
C ALA A 72 7.64 -26.27 -7.00
N ALA A 73 7.07 -25.09 -7.23
CA ALA A 73 7.75 -23.82 -7.00
C ALA A 73 8.13 -23.62 -5.54
N GLY A 74 7.26 -23.98 -4.61
CA GLY A 74 7.52 -23.91 -3.18
C GLY A 74 8.72 -24.75 -2.77
N ILE A 75 8.85 -25.95 -3.31
CA ILE A 75 9.98 -26.85 -3.05
C ILE A 75 11.28 -26.33 -3.69
N ALA A 76 11.19 -25.78 -4.91
CA ALA A 76 12.37 -25.39 -5.68
C ALA A 76 12.94 -24.01 -5.27
N PHE A 77 12.09 -23.05 -4.91
CA PHE A 77 12.49 -21.64 -4.77
C PHE A 77 12.24 -21.05 -3.38
N GLN A 78 11.50 -21.74 -2.51
CA GLN A 78 11.19 -21.26 -1.17
C GLN A 78 12.01 -22.02 -0.11
N PRO A 79 12.18 -21.46 1.10
CA PRO A 79 12.69 -22.24 2.24
C PRO A 79 11.79 -23.46 2.45
N ALA A 80 12.41 -24.65 2.64
CA ALA A 80 11.72 -25.94 2.61
C ALA A 80 10.42 -26.00 3.46
N LEU A 81 10.48 -25.48 4.69
CA LEU A 81 9.30 -25.45 5.58
C LEU A 81 8.19 -24.52 5.07
N LEU A 82 8.54 -23.36 4.52
CA LEU A 82 7.56 -22.42 3.97
C LEU A 82 6.97 -22.99 2.67
N GLY A 83 7.81 -23.56 1.81
CA GLY A 83 7.38 -24.17 0.56
C GLY A 83 6.39 -25.30 0.76
N ILE A 84 6.64 -26.19 1.73
CA ILE A 84 5.72 -27.29 2.08
C ILE A 84 4.38 -26.75 2.59
N LYS A 85 4.39 -25.74 3.47
CA LYS A 85 3.16 -25.12 3.98
C LYS A 85 2.33 -24.48 2.88
N LEU A 86 2.99 -23.74 1.99
CA LEU A 86 2.33 -23.09 0.85
C LEU A 86 1.75 -24.13 -0.13
N GLY A 87 2.51 -25.20 -0.40
CA GLY A 87 2.06 -26.30 -1.23
C GLY A 87 0.85 -27.02 -0.61
N ALA A 88 0.90 -27.33 0.67
CA ALA A 88 -0.23 -27.94 1.38
C ALA A 88 -1.48 -27.02 1.36
N ALA A 89 -1.32 -25.73 1.60
CA ALA A 89 -2.39 -24.75 1.53
C ALA A 89 -2.98 -24.62 0.11
N ALA A 90 -2.13 -24.63 -0.92
CA ALA A 90 -2.55 -24.60 -2.31
C ALA A 90 -3.35 -25.84 -2.70
N VAL A 91 -2.89 -27.03 -2.29
CA VAL A 91 -3.62 -28.29 -2.52
C VAL A 91 -4.94 -28.30 -1.77
N ALA A 92 -4.97 -27.88 -0.50
CA ALA A 92 -6.20 -27.81 0.29
C ALA A 92 -7.21 -26.83 -0.34
N ALA A 93 -6.75 -25.64 -0.76
CA ALA A 93 -7.60 -24.68 -1.46
C ALA A 93 -8.16 -25.24 -2.77
N ALA A 94 -7.34 -25.94 -3.55
CA ALA A 94 -7.74 -26.55 -4.81
C ALA A 94 -8.75 -27.68 -4.63
N THR A 95 -8.53 -28.56 -3.62
CA THR A 95 -9.46 -29.67 -3.34
C THR A 95 -10.81 -29.17 -2.86
N VAL A 96 -10.85 -28.19 -1.95
CA VAL A 96 -12.09 -27.58 -1.48
C VAL A 96 -12.83 -26.88 -2.62
N ARG A 97 -12.12 -26.14 -3.48
CA ARG A 97 -12.74 -25.51 -4.66
C ARG A 97 -13.32 -26.50 -5.64
N ARG A 98 -12.72 -27.67 -5.77
CA ARG A 98 -13.23 -28.72 -6.65
C ARG A 98 -14.44 -29.45 -6.08
N LEU A 99 -14.52 -29.55 -4.73
CA LEU A 99 -15.62 -30.23 -4.03
C LEU A 99 -16.83 -29.32 -3.82
N ILE A 100 -16.58 -28.04 -3.50
CA ILE A 100 -17.62 -27.04 -3.23
C ILE A 100 -17.67 -26.09 -4.41
N ASP A 101 -18.32 -26.53 -5.47
CA ASP A 101 -18.40 -25.85 -6.75
C ASP A 101 -18.69 -24.34 -6.62
N GLU A 102 -17.91 -23.50 -7.31
CA GLU A 102 -18.10 -22.07 -7.59
C GLU A 102 -17.87 -21.01 -6.49
N ARG A 103 -17.50 -21.34 -5.24
CA ARG A 103 -17.26 -20.32 -4.22
C ARG A 103 -15.77 -20.05 -4.00
N PRO A 104 -15.18 -18.98 -4.60
CA PRO A 104 -13.76 -18.63 -4.37
C PRO A 104 -13.45 -18.41 -2.88
N LYS A 105 -14.45 -17.98 -2.09
CA LYS A 105 -14.34 -17.79 -0.64
C LYS A 105 -14.05 -19.10 0.11
N ALA A 106 -14.60 -20.24 -0.33
CA ALA A 106 -14.35 -21.51 0.33
C ALA A 106 -12.89 -21.97 0.15
N GLY A 107 -12.34 -21.83 -1.07
CA GLY A 107 -10.93 -22.13 -1.33
C GLY A 107 -9.98 -21.20 -0.56
N LEU A 108 -10.34 -19.92 -0.47
CA LEU A 108 -9.60 -18.94 0.33
C LEU A 108 -9.55 -19.35 1.81
N LEU A 109 -10.70 -19.64 2.40
CA LEU A 109 -10.76 -20.07 3.81
C LEU A 109 -9.95 -21.34 4.03
N ALA A 110 -10.08 -22.35 3.14
CA ALA A 110 -9.34 -23.59 3.26
C ALA A 110 -7.82 -23.35 3.19
N GLY A 111 -7.34 -22.54 2.23
CA GLY A 111 -5.93 -22.20 2.11
C GLY A 111 -5.38 -21.45 3.33
N CYS A 112 -6.10 -20.43 3.80
CA CYS A 112 -5.68 -19.67 4.98
C CYS A 112 -5.70 -20.52 6.27
N LEU A 113 -6.73 -21.33 6.46
CA LEU A 113 -6.81 -22.23 7.64
C LEU A 113 -5.71 -23.28 7.60
N THR A 114 -5.37 -23.83 6.43
CA THR A 114 -4.27 -24.80 6.30
C THR A 114 -2.92 -24.15 6.62
N LEU A 115 -2.68 -22.91 6.17
CA LEU A 115 -1.47 -22.18 6.55
C LEU A 115 -1.41 -21.93 8.06
N ALA A 116 -2.50 -21.49 8.66
CA ALA A 116 -2.58 -21.25 10.10
C ALA A 116 -2.37 -22.54 10.90
N ALA A 117 -3.02 -23.65 10.50
CA ALA A 117 -2.86 -24.94 11.14
C ALA A 117 -1.42 -25.47 11.01
N ALA A 118 -0.82 -25.38 9.82
CA ALA A 118 0.56 -25.79 9.61
C ALA A 118 1.56 -24.96 10.43
N GLN A 119 1.29 -23.67 10.64
CA GLN A 119 2.09 -22.81 11.50
C GLN A 119 1.92 -23.20 12.98
N LEU A 120 0.69 -23.45 13.41
CA LEU A 120 0.40 -23.86 14.78
C LEU A 120 1.06 -25.22 15.12
N VAL A 121 0.99 -26.19 14.20
CA VAL A 121 1.67 -27.50 14.35
C VAL A 121 3.18 -27.29 14.48
N GLN A 122 3.77 -26.40 13.68
CA GLN A 122 5.20 -26.10 13.80
C GLN A 122 5.56 -25.49 15.17
N ILE A 123 4.74 -24.57 15.68
CA ILE A 123 4.95 -23.96 17.01
C ILE A 123 4.90 -25.04 18.11
N ILE A 124 3.95 -25.95 18.02
CA ILE A 124 3.79 -27.02 18.99
C ILE A 124 4.96 -28.01 18.92
N LEU A 125 5.37 -28.45 17.73
CA LEU A 125 6.42 -29.46 17.56
C LEU A 125 7.83 -28.93 17.87
N LEU A 126 8.11 -27.64 17.57
CA LEU A 126 9.44 -27.02 17.76
C LEU A 126 9.57 -26.28 19.10
N GLY A 127 8.56 -26.33 19.97
CA GLY A 127 8.68 -25.94 21.38
C GLY A 127 9.20 -24.53 21.63
N GLY A 128 8.74 -23.54 20.87
CA GLY A 128 9.15 -22.15 21.06
C GLY A 128 10.42 -21.71 20.31
N LEU A 129 11.09 -22.60 19.59
CA LEU A 129 12.21 -22.27 18.67
C LEU A 129 11.75 -21.57 17.38
N VAL A 130 10.44 -21.31 17.26
CA VAL A 130 9.88 -20.61 16.09
C VAL A 130 10.10 -19.13 16.26
N ASN A 131 10.86 -18.53 15.35
CA ASN A 131 11.08 -17.10 15.31
C ASN A 131 9.76 -16.35 15.06
N PHE A 132 9.46 -15.32 15.87
CA PHE A 132 8.29 -14.46 15.71
C PHE A 132 8.14 -13.95 14.27
N SER A 133 9.26 -13.60 13.61
CA SER A 133 9.29 -13.16 12.22
C SER A 133 8.69 -14.18 11.24
N GLN A 134 8.91 -15.49 11.45
CA GLN A 134 8.33 -16.54 10.59
C GLN A 134 6.81 -16.60 10.73
N THR A 135 6.29 -16.43 11.94
CA THR A 135 4.84 -16.41 12.17
C THR A 135 4.19 -15.22 11.51
N VAL A 136 4.83 -14.03 11.61
CA VAL A 136 4.39 -12.81 10.92
C VAL A 136 4.42 -13.00 9.41
N THR A 137 5.49 -13.60 8.86
CA THR A 137 5.61 -13.86 7.41
C THR A 137 4.48 -14.77 6.91
N VAL A 138 4.13 -15.83 7.64
CA VAL A 138 3.02 -16.72 7.26
C VAL A 138 1.67 -15.98 7.34
N GLY A 139 1.46 -15.18 8.39
CA GLY A 139 0.26 -14.34 8.52
C GLY A 139 0.12 -13.32 7.37
N CYS A 140 1.20 -12.61 7.05
CA CYS A 140 1.24 -11.69 5.91
C CYS A 140 0.99 -12.42 4.58
N THR A 141 1.57 -13.62 4.40
CA THR A 141 1.34 -14.44 3.22
C THR A 141 -0.14 -14.79 3.05
N ALA A 142 -0.80 -15.21 4.13
CA ALA A 142 -2.22 -15.54 4.10
C ALA A 142 -3.09 -14.32 3.77
N LEU A 143 -2.85 -13.18 4.40
CA LEU A 143 -3.58 -11.93 4.16
C LEU A 143 -3.40 -11.42 2.72
N LEU A 144 -2.16 -11.40 2.24
CA LEU A 144 -1.86 -10.98 0.87
C LEU A 144 -2.43 -11.94 -0.16
N ALA A 145 -2.36 -13.27 0.08
CA ALA A 145 -2.95 -14.26 -0.80
C ALA A 145 -4.48 -14.13 -0.87
N ALA A 146 -5.12 -13.83 0.26
CA ALA A 146 -6.55 -13.56 0.32
C ALA A 146 -6.93 -12.31 -0.51
N GLY A 147 -6.23 -11.20 -0.29
CA GLY A 147 -6.48 -9.95 -1.02
C GLY A 147 -6.24 -10.08 -2.53
N LEU A 148 -5.09 -10.65 -2.91
CA LEU A 148 -4.75 -10.88 -4.32
C LEU A 148 -5.67 -11.91 -4.99
N GLY A 149 -6.04 -12.98 -4.28
CA GLY A 149 -6.97 -13.98 -4.80
C GLY A 149 -8.35 -13.39 -5.08
N CYS A 150 -8.86 -12.52 -4.20
CA CYS A 150 -10.07 -11.75 -4.44
C CYS A 150 -9.90 -10.77 -5.62
N ALA A 151 -8.78 -10.07 -5.69
CA ALA A 151 -8.49 -9.13 -6.77
C ALA A 151 -8.42 -9.84 -8.14
N PHE A 152 -7.71 -10.95 -8.24
CA PHE A 152 -7.64 -11.76 -9.47
C PHE A 152 -9.00 -12.32 -9.88
N ALA A 153 -9.86 -12.65 -8.92
CA ALA A 153 -11.21 -13.13 -9.21
C ALA A 153 -12.14 -12.01 -9.71
N HIS A 154 -11.97 -10.77 -9.20
CA HIS A 154 -12.79 -9.62 -9.59
C HIS A 154 -12.33 -8.93 -10.88
N PHE A 155 -11.02 -8.95 -11.15
CA PHE A 155 -10.41 -8.29 -12.30
C PHE A 155 -9.83 -9.34 -13.26
N PRO A 156 -10.65 -9.87 -14.19
CA PRO A 156 -10.17 -10.83 -15.16
C PRO A 156 -9.11 -10.20 -16.07
N ALA A 157 -8.18 -11.00 -16.57
CA ALA A 157 -7.07 -10.56 -17.43
C ALA A 157 -7.52 -9.90 -18.75
N ARG A 158 -8.81 -9.83 -19.04
CA ARG A 158 -9.40 -9.17 -20.21
C ARG A 158 -9.67 -7.68 -19.98
N GLU A 159 -9.83 -7.27 -18.75
CA GLU A 159 -10.00 -5.88 -18.41
C GLU A 159 -8.64 -5.21 -18.27
N PRO A 160 -8.47 -3.94 -18.68
CA PRO A 160 -7.18 -3.26 -18.58
C PRO A 160 -6.65 -3.19 -17.14
N ARG A 161 -7.54 -3.11 -16.14
CA ARG A 161 -7.18 -3.16 -14.72
C ARG A 161 -6.66 -4.55 -14.32
N GLY A 162 -7.28 -5.60 -14.85
CA GLY A 162 -6.82 -6.96 -14.63
C GLY A 162 -5.46 -7.21 -15.27
N VAL A 163 -5.23 -6.75 -16.50
CA VAL A 163 -3.92 -6.82 -17.17
C VAL A 163 -2.83 -6.19 -16.33
N CYS A 164 -3.05 -4.98 -15.77
CA CYS A 164 -2.09 -4.31 -14.91
C CYS A 164 -1.76 -5.15 -13.66
N LEU A 165 -2.77 -5.71 -13.01
CA LEU A 165 -2.60 -6.53 -11.81
C LEU A 165 -1.81 -7.81 -12.11
N TRP A 166 -2.15 -8.51 -13.21
CA TRP A 166 -1.45 -9.72 -13.62
C TRP A 166 0.00 -9.44 -14.03
N LEU A 167 0.25 -8.38 -14.79
CA LEU A 167 1.60 -7.98 -15.18
C LEU A 167 2.44 -7.63 -13.95
N ALA A 168 1.88 -6.92 -12.97
CA ALA A 168 2.55 -6.59 -11.72
C ALA A 168 2.92 -7.87 -10.94
N ALA A 169 1.98 -8.81 -10.80
CA ALA A 169 2.23 -10.08 -10.11
C ALA A 169 3.32 -10.90 -10.80
N VAL A 170 3.25 -11.06 -12.13
CA VAL A 170 4.27 -11.78 -12.92
C VAL A 170 5.63 -11.08 -12.83
N THR A 171 5.66 -9.75 -12.88
CA THR A 171 6.88 -8.96 -12.71
C THR A 171 7.54 -9.24 -11.35
N ALA A 172 6.76 -9.19 -10.25
CA ALA A 172 7.27 -9.50 -8.92
C ALA A 172 7.84 -10.92 -8.82
N CYS A 173 7.19 -11.89 -9.45
CA CYS A 173 7.64 -13.28 -9.44
C CYS A 173 8.92 -13.48 -10.25
N LEU A 174 9.00 -12.89 -11.44
CA LEU A 174 10.16 -13.02 -12.33
C LEU A 174 11.41 -12.29 -11.83
N GLN A 175 11.30 -11.38 -10.86
CA GLN A 175 12.47 -10.75 -10.23
C GLN A 175 13.40 -11.77 -9.54
N ARG A 176 12.85 -12.88 -9.08
CA ARG A 176 13.65 -13.97 -8.43
C ARG A 176 14.40 -14.83 -9.42
N CYS A 177 14.00 -14.85 -10.68
CA CYS A 177 14.60 -15.69 -11.72
C CYS A 177 15.74 -14.98 -12.45
N ALA A 178 16.53 -14.14 -11.74
CA ALA A 178 17.65 -13.43 -12.35
C ALA A 178 18.72 -14.43 -12.85
N VAL A 179 19.16 -14.22 -14.10
CA VAL A 179 20.21 -15.01 -14.73
C VAL A 179 21.37 -14.07 -15.07
N GLY A 180 22.40 -14.08 -14.22
CA GLY A 180 23.50 -13.13 -14.33
C GLY A 180 23.01 -11.68 -14.20
N PRO A 181 23.35 -10.76 -15.14
CA PRO A 181 22.90 -9.37 -15.11
C PRO A 181 21.46 -9.18 -15.61
N LEU A 182 20.83 -10.22 -16.17
CA LEU A 182 19.46 -10.14 -16.67
C LEU A 182 18.45 -10.47 -15.56
N ALA A 183 17.59 -9.51 -15.22
CA ALA A 183 16.44 -9.69 -14.36
C ALA A 183 15.17 -9.71 -15.22
N PRO A 184 14.56 -10.89 -15.50
CA PRO A 184 13.42 -10.99 -16.41
C PRO A 184 12.21 -10.17 -15.94
N GLY A 185 12.03 -9.99 -14.64
CA GLY A 185 10.99 -9.14 -14.09
C GLY A 185 11.17 -7.67 -14.48
N LEU A 186 12.40 -7.14 -14.41
CA LEU A 186 12.71 -5.77 -14.88
C LEU A 186 12.55 -5.64 -16.40
N ALA A 187 12.94 -6.65 -17.16
CA ALA A 187 12.76 -6.67 -18.60
C ALA A 187 11.27 -6.64 -18.98
N LEU A 188 10.44 -7.44 -18.30
CA LEU A 188 9.00 -7.44 -18.49
C LEU A 188 8.38 -6.09 -18.11
N ALA A 189 8.79 -5.51 -16.97
CA ALA A 189 8.29 -4.22 -16.52
C ALA A 189 8.65 -3.09 -17.50
N ALA A 190 9.89 -3.05 -17.98
CA ALA A 190 10.34 -2.07 -18.96
C ALA A 190 9.57 -2.23 -20.29
N GLY A 191 9.44 -3.46 -20.79
CA GLY A 191 8.71 -3.76 -22.01
C GLY A 191 7.21 -3.40 -21.90
N ALA A 192 6.56 -3.80 -20.82
CA ALA A 192 5.14 -3.51 -20.59
C ALA A 192 4.89 -1.99 -20.39
N GLY A 193 5.76 -1.31 -19.64
CA GLY A 193 5.68 0.15 -19.45
C GLY A 193 5.82 0.92 -20.77
N LEU A 194 6.79 0.51 -21.60
CA LEU A 194 6.98 1.11 -22.94
C LEU A 194 5.82 0.78 -23.89
N CYS A 195 5.29 -0.46 -23.89
CA CYS A 195 4.12 -0.82 -24.68
C CYS A 195 2.89 0.01 -24.31
N ALA A 196 2.69 0.24 -23.00
CA ALA A 196 1.60 1.09 -22.52
C ALA A 196 1.79 2.56 -22.92
N ALA A 197 3.04 3.06 -22.87
CA ALA A 197 3.35 4.44 -23.29
C ALA A 197 3.12 4.65 -24.80
N ILE A 198 3.38 3.64 -25.64
CA ILE A 198 3.19 3.71 -27.10
C ILE A 198 1.72 3.52 -27.49
N GLY A 199 1.02 2.56 -26.89
CA GLY A 199 -0.31 2.11 -27.34
C GLY A 199 -1.47 2.53 -26.46
N GLY A 200 -1.20 2.90 -25.19
CA GLY A 200 -2.21 3.21 -24.18
C GLY A 200 -2.51 4.69 -24.03
N THR A 201 -3.44 5.00 -23.13
CA THR A 201 -3.71 6.34 -22.66
C THR A 201 -2.74 6.71 -21.54
N LEU A 202 -2.56 8.01 -21.26
CA LEU A 202 -1.76 8.48 -20.13
C LEU A 202 -2.25 7.87 -18.80
N GLU A 203 -3.56 7.76 -18.61
CA GLU A 203 -4.17 7.16 -17.41
C GLU A 203 -3.80 5.67 -17.28
N GLN A 204 -3.93 4.90 -18.36
CA GLN A 204 -3.57 3.48 -18.39
C GLN A 204 -2.07 3.29 -18.12
N THR A 205 -1.24 4.12 -18.74
CA THR A 205 0.21 4.10 -18.52
C THR A 205 0.55 4.44 -17.08
N ALA A 206 -0.10 5.43 -16.47
CA ALA A 206 0.12 5.81 -15.08
C ALA A 206 -0.25 4.68 -14.12
N VAL A 207 -1.42 4.08 -14.29
CA VAL A 207 -1.88 2.95 -13.45
C VAL A 207 -0.92 1.77 -13.57
N LEU A 208 -0.52 1.40 -14.79
CA LEU A 208 0.42 0.31 -15.02
C LEU A 208 1.80 0.63 -14.43
N SER A 209 2.30 1.85 -14.63
CA SER A 209 3.60 2.28 -14.11
C SER A 209 3.67 2.19 -12.58
N ILE A 210 2.62 2.63 -11.89
CA ILE A 210 2.52 2.53 -10.43
C ILE A 210 2.45 1.06 -10.00
N ALA A 211 1.67 0.24 -10.69
CA ALA A 211 1.55 -1.19 -10.38
C ALA A 211 2.88 -1.94 -10.57
N LEU A 212 3.61 -1.65 -11.65
CA LEU A 212 4.93 -2.23 -11.92
C LEU A 212 5.98 -1.75 -10.93
N ALA A 213 5.98 -0.45 -10.59
CA ALA A 213 6.88 0.10 -9.58
C ALA A 213 6.64 -0.54 -8.21
N ALA A 214 5.38 -0.70 -7.82
CA ALA A 214 5.01 -1.39 -6.57
C ALA A 214 5.48 -2.86 -6.59
N ALA A 215 5.34 -3.56 -7.72
CA ALA A 215 5.79 -4.94 -7.87
C ALA A 215 7.32 -5.09 -7.74
N ILE A 216 8.07 -4.17 -8.34
CA ILE A 216 9.54 -4.16 -8.27
C ILE A 216 10.00 -3.85 -6.83
N THR A 217 9.44 -2.82 -6.20
CA THR A 217 9.80 -2.43 -4.83
C THR A 217 9.39 -3.49 -3.81
N ALA A 218 8.23 -4.14 -4.01
CA ALA A 218 7.78 -5.23 -3.17
C ALA A 218 8.70 -6.46 -3.23
N SER A 219 9.44 -6.65 -4.31
CA SER A 219 10.41 -7.76 -4.45
C SER A 219 11.70 -7.51 -3.68
N GLY A 220 12.09 -6.24 -3.44
CA GLY A 220 13.25 -5.87 -2.64
C GLY A 220 13.48 -4.36 -2.60
N PRO A 221 13.84 -3.80 -1.43
CA PRO A 221 14.03 -2.35 -1.26
C PRO A 221 15.22 -1.81 -2.06
N THR A 222 16.22 -2.66 -2.33
CA THR A 222 17.39 -2.31 -3.13
C THR A 222 17.05 -2.02 -4.60
N LEU A 223 15.84 -2.38 -5.05
CA LEU A 223 15.36 -2.16 -6.42
C LEU A 223 14.49 -0.90 -6.56
N ALA A 224 14.35 -0.08 -5.52
CA ALA A 224 13.50 1.10 -5.55
C ALA A 224 13.91 2.10 -6.65
N PHE A 225 15.21 2.26 -6.91
CA PHE A 225 15.71 3.11 -8.00
C PHE A 225 15.29 2.59 -9.38
N ALA A 226 15.28 1.26 -9.57
CA ALA A 226 14.85 0.65 -10.82
C ALA A 226 13.32 0.79 -11.02
N ALA A 227 12.56 0.67 -9.95
CA ALA A 227 11.12 0.92 -9.96
C ALA A 227 10.80 2.36 -10.37
N LEU A 228 11.52 3.32 -9.81
CA LEU A 228 11.39 4.75 -10.16
C LEU A 228 11.78 5.00 -11.62
N ALA A 229 12.90 4.42 -12.07
CA ALA A 229 13.38 4.55 -13.45
C ALA A 229 12.34 4.07 -14.47
N VAL A 230 11.76 2.88 -14.27
CA VAL A 230 10.74 2.32 -15.16
C VAL A 230 9.45 3.16 -15.11
N ALA A 231 8.99 3.56 -13.92
CA ALA A 231 7.78 4.34 -13.78
C ALA A 231 7.90 5.74 -14.40
N MET A 232 8.96 6.46 -14.08
CA MET A 232 9.19 7.81 -14.61
C MET A 232 9.49 7.77 -16.11
N GLY A 233 10.27 6.78 -16.57
CA GLY A 233 10.56 6.60 -17.98
C GLY A 233 9.30 6.35 -18.82
N SER A 234 8.39 5.48 -18.36
CA SER A 234 7.14 5.18 -19.07
C SER A 234 6.16 6.37 -19.05
N LEU A 235 6.05 7.10 -17.94
CA LEU A 235 5.22 8.30 -17.85
C LEU A 235 5.77 9.43 -18.73
N ALA A 236 7.08 9.68 -18.67
CA ALA A 236 7.71 10.69 -19.52
C ALA A 236 7.53 10.36 -21.01
N ALA A 237 7.70 9.09 -21.42
CA ALA A 237 7.47 8.66 -22.79
C ALA A 237 6.02 8.88 -23.23
N ALA A 238 5.05 8.54 -22.38
CA ALA A 238 3.63 8.75 -22.68
C ALA A 238 3.23 10.23 -22.74
N CYS A 239 3.85 11.09 -21.91
CA CYS A 239 3.56 12.52 -21.89
C CYS A 239 4.20 13.29 -23.07
N LEU A 240 5.47 12.97 -23.40
CA LEU A 240 6.26 13.74 -24.34
C LEU A 240 6.10 13.28 -25.79
N CYS A 241 5.85 12.00 -26.02
CA CYS A 241 5.87 11.39 -27.35
C CYS A 241 4.71 10.43 -27.59
N PRO A 242 3.43 10.84 -27.40
CA PRO A 242 2.31 9.92 -27.52
C PRO A 242 2.22 9.37 -28.97
N GLY A 243 2.24 8.03 -29.10
CA GLY A 243 2.04 7.32 -30.36
C GLY A 243 3.26 7.13 -31.26
N GLU A 244 4.37 7.82 -31.00
CA GLU A 244 5.60 7.70 -31.80
C GLU A 244 6.58 6.69 -31.18
N ARG A 245 6.67 5.48 -31.73
CA ARG A 245 7.42 4.36 -31.16
C ARG A 245 8.87 4.70 -30.84
N TRP A 246 9.62 5.24 -31.81
CA TRP A 246 11.04 5.51 -31.66
C TRP A 246 11.35 6.62 -30.65
N ARG A 247 10.54 7.67 -30.66
CA ARG A 247 10.67 8.78 -29.70
C ARG A 247 10.32 8.32 -28.29
N CYS A 248 9.22 7.55 -28.15
CA CYS A 248 8.87 6.95 -26.86
C CYS A 248 10.00 6.06 -26.33
N ALA A 249 10.59 5.22 -27.17
CA ALA A 249 11.72 4.37 -26.80
C ALA A 249 12.93 5.20 -26.37
N GLY A 250 13.24 6.29 -27.10
CA GLY A 250 14.34 7.20 -26.75
C GLY A 250 14.15 7.89 -25.40
N VAL A 251 12.96 8.46 -25.15
CA VAL A 251 12.62 9.10 -23.87
C VAL A 251 12.62 8.09 -22.73
N PHE A 252 12.07 6.89 -22.95
CA PHE A 252 12.09 5.81 -21.97
C PHE A 252 13.53 5.37 -21.63
N THR A 253 14.37 5.20 -22.64
CA THR A 253 15.80 4.88 -22.46
C THR A 253 16.50 5.95 -21.64
N ALA A 254 16.27 7.23 -21.94
CA ALA A 254 16.83 8.34 -21.16
C ALA A 254 16.37 8.29 -19.69
N GLY A 255 15.09 7.98 -19.42
CA GLY A 255 14.59 7.77 -18.06
C GLY A 255 15.28 6.61 -17.34
N CYS A 256 15.47 5.48 -18.03
CA CYS A 256 16.19 4.34 -17.47
C CYS A 256 17.68 4.62 -17.23
N THR A 257 18.36 5.39 -18.10
CA THR A 257 19.75 5.79 -17.88
C THR A 257 19.91 6.72 -16.69
N VAL A 258 19.00 7.70 -16.51
CA VAL A 258 18.98 8.56 -15.32
C VAL A 258 18.78 7.71 -14.06
N GLY A 259 17.85 6.73 -14.10
CA GLY A 259 17.65 5.81 -12.99
C GLY A 259 18.88 4.92 -12.71
N ALA A 260 19.58 4.48 -13.74
CA ALA A 260 20.82 3.71 -13.57
C ALA A 260 21.95 4.55 -12.95
N LEU A 261 22.03 5.84 -13.28
CA LEU A 261 22.98 6.78 -12.65
C LEU A 261 22.63 7.07 -11.18
N ALA A 262 21.35 6.96 -10.82
CA ALA A 262 20.87 7.12 -9.44
C ALA A 262 21.02 5.83 -8.60
N ALA A 263 21.53 4.73 -9.19
CA ALA A 263 21.78 3.49 -8.46
C ALA A 263 22.88 3.72 -7.41
N PRO A 264 22.76 3.17 -6.20
CA PRO A 264 23.75 3.34 -5.15
C PRO A 264 25.10 2.70 -5.51
N ASP A 265 25.08 1.63 -6.32
CA ASP A 265 26.24 0.87 -6.73
C ASP A 265 26.22 0.56 -8.23
N ALA A 266 27.39 0.52 -8.87
CA ALA A 266 27.53 0.12 -10.28
C ALA A 266 27.01 -1.31 -10.53
N ALA A 267 27.10 -2.18 -9.53
CA ALA A 267 26.56 -3.54 -9.59
C ALA A 267 25.02 -3.56 -9.69
N GLY A 268 24.33 -2.56 -9.16
CA GLY A 268 22.86 -2.40 -9.29
C GLY A 268 22.44 -1.78 -10.63
N ALA A 269 23.28 -0.91 -11.21
CA ALA A 269 22.99 -0.23 -12.48
C ALA A 269 23.00 -1.20 -13.68
N LEU A 270 23.92 -2.18 -13.69
CA LEU A 270 24.08 -3.12 -14.80
C LEU A 270 22.84 -3.99 -15.05
N PRO A 271 22.23 -4.62 -14.04
CA PRO A 271 20.98 -5.36 -14.22
C PRO A 271 19.83 -4.50 -14.76
N LEU A 272 19.72 -3.25 -14.32
CA LEU A 272 18.71 -2.33 -14.85
C LEU A 272 18.96 -2.03 -16.34
N ALA A 273 20.18 -1.67 -16.70
CA ALA A 273 20.52 -1.32 -18.08
C ALA A 273 20.30 -2.50 -19.05
N VAL A 274 20.79 -3.70 -18.70
CA VAL A 274 20.62 -4.90 -19.52
C VAL A 274 19.15 -5.28 -19.63
N SER A 275 18.44 -5.34 -18.51
CA SER A 275 17.04 -5.75 -18.49
C SER A 275 16.13 -4.74 -19.20
N ALA A 276 16.35 -3.43 -19.00
CA ALA A 276 15.63 -2.40 -19.73
C ALA A 276 15.90 -2.48 -21.24
N GLY A 277 17.16 -2.71 -21.67
CA GLY A 277 17.51 -2.90 -23.08
C GLY A 277 16.75 -4.06 -23.70
N VAL A 278 16.71 -5.21 -23.04
CA VAL A 278 15.95 -6.39 -23.48
C VAL A 278 14.45 -6.09 -23.53
N GLY A 279 13.92 -5.44 -22.51
CA GLY A 279 12.50 -5.04 -22.44
C GLY A 279 12.11 -4.06 -23.56
N ILE A 280 12.95 -3.07 -23.85
CA ILE A 280 12.76 -2.10 -24.95
C ILE A 280 12.79 -2.83 -26.29
N ALA A 281 13.78 -3.70 -26.52
CA ALA A 281 13.87 -4.48 -27.75
C ALA A 281 12.62 -5.36 -27.96
N ALA A 282 12.18 -6.04 -26.91
CA ALA A 282 10.96 -6.84 -26.93
C ALA A 282 9.71 -5.98 -27.25
N ALA A 283 9.55 -4.83 -26.62
CA ALA A 283 8.44 -3.91 -26.86
C ALA A 283 8.44 -3.39 -28.32
N MET A 284 9.61 -3.08 -28.86
CA MET A 284 9.72 -2.62 -30.25
C MET A 284 9.40 -3.71 -31.26
N ALA A 285 9.66 -4.98 -30.92
CA ALA A 285 9.30 -6.15 -31.75
C ALA A 285 7.79 -6.46 -31.76
N VAL A 286 7.02 -5.98 -30.77
CA VAL A 286 5.59 -6.23 -30.71
C VAL A 286 4.85 -5.50 -31.83
N PRO A 287 4.05 -6.22 -32.67
CA PRO A 287 3.25 -5.59 -33.72
C PRO A 287 2.21 -4.61 -33.16
N GLY A 288 2.02 -3.46 -33.82
CA GLY A 288 1.06 -2.44 -33.37
C GLY A 288 -0.39 -2.93 -33.23
N GLY A 289 -0.79 -3.93 -34.01
CA GLY A 289 -2.10 -4.55 -33.88
C GLY A 289 -2.29 -5.30 -32.55
N VAL A 290 -1.24 -5.90 -32.01
CA VAL A 290 -1.27 -6.57 -30.71
C VAL A 290 -1.29 -5.55 -29.59
N MET A 291 -0.47 -4.49 -29.67
CA MET A 291 -0.47 -3.39 -28.68
C MET A 291 -1.88 -2.76 -28.54
N ARG A 292 -2.56 -2.48 -29.67
CA ARG A 292 -3.91 -1.90 -29.64
C ARG A 292 -4.98 -2.85 -29.09
N LYS A 293 -4.76 -4.16 -29.12
CA LYS A 293 -5.65 -5.14 -28.49
C LYS A 293 -5.47 -5.20 -26.98
N ILE A 294 -4.22 -5.05 -26.50
CA ILE A 294 -3.88 -5.06 -25.06
C ILE A 294 -4.22 -3.71 -24.43
N PHE A 295 -3.86 -2.62 -25.10
CA PHE A 295 -4.14 -1.25 -24.71
C PHE A 295 -5.06 -0.60 -25.73
N PRO A 296 -6.39 -0.80 -25.63
CA PRO A 296 -7.33 -0.21 -26.57
C PRO A 296 -7.22 1.31 -26.48
N PRO A 297 -7.13 2.01 -27.63
CA PRO A 297 -7.18 3.47 -27.64
C PRO A 297 -8.47 3.92 -26.94
N PRO A 298 -8.47 5.10 -26.32
CA PRO A 298 -9.68 5.63 -25.74
C PRO A 298 -10.76 5.65 -26.81
N ALA A 299 -11.94 5.17 -26.46
CA ALA A 299 -13.10 5.39 -27.31
C ALA A 299 -13.14 6.88 -27.66
N PRO A 300 -13.42 7.25 -28.94
CA PRO A 300 -13.49 8.65 -29.32
C PRO A 300 -14.35 9.37 -28.29
N PRO A 301 -13.96 10.57 -27.86
CA PRO A 301 -14.61 11.25 -26.75
C PRO A 301 -16.11 11.29 -27.04
N VAL A 302 -16.87 10.50 -26.33
CA VAL A 302 -18.31 10.65 -26.21
C VAL A 302 -18.46 12.04 -25.62
N GLN A 303 -18.81 12.97 -26.51
CA GLN A 303 -18.87 14.41 -26.29
C GLN A 303 -19.40 14.76 -24.89
N ALA A 304 -18.65 15.62 -24.20
CA ALA A 304 -19.08 16.48 -23.09
C ALA A 304 -19.80 15.90 -21.87
N GLN A 305 -20.47 14.77 -21.97
CA GLN A 305 -21.19 14.11 -20.86
C GLN A 305 -20.23 13.42 -19.86
N GLY A 306 -19.05 12.98 -20.31
CA GLY A 306 -18.05 12.32 -19.46
C GLY A 306 -17.33 13.30 -18.50
N LEU A 307 -17.04 14.51 -18.95
CA LEU A 307 -16.35 15.53 -18.15
C LEU A 307 -17.23 16.04 -16.99
N SER A 308 -18.53 16.20 -17.24
CA SER A 308 -19.48 16.56 -16.18
C SER A 308 -19.69 15.44 -15.15
N GLY A 309 -19.55 14.18 -15.57
CA GLY A 309 -19.57 13.01 -14.69
C GLY A 309 -18.32 12.90 -13.81
N ALA A 310 -17.15 13.14 -14.39
CA ALA A 310 -15.87 13.16 -13.67
C ALA A 310 -15.80 14.35 -12.70
N ALA A 311 -16.24 15.53 -13.10
CA ALA A 311 -16.32 16.72 -12.25
C ALA A 311 -17.25 16.48 -11.06
N ARG A 312 -18.42 15.86 -11.26
CA ARG A 312 -19.33 15.49 -10.16
C ARG A 312 -18.73 14.48 -9.20
N LYS A 313 -18.03 13.46 -9.70
CA LYS A 313 -17.33 12.48 -8.84
C LYS A 313 -16.22 13.13 -8.03
N LEU A 314 -15.43 14.03 -8.63
CA LEU A 314 -14.39 14.77 -7.90
C LEU A 314 -14.98 15.70 -6.86
N ALA A 315 -16.08 16.39 -7.15
CA ALA A 315 -16.80 17.21 -6.18
C ALA A 315 -17.31 16.34 -5.01
N SER A 316 -17.95 15.21 -5.29
CA SER A 316 -18.39 14.28 -4.25
C SER A 316 -17.25 13.75 -3.38
N VAL A 317 -16.08 13.48 -3.94
CA VAL A 317 -14.89 13.08 -3.16
C VAL A 317 -14.37 14.25 -2.32
N ALA A 318 -14.39 15.48 -2.85
CA ALA A 318 -14.02 16.67 -2.10
C ALA A 318 -14.93 16.88 -0.90
N ASP A 319 -16.26 16.75 -1.09
CA ASP A 319 -17.25 16.86 -0.02
C ASP A 319 -17.04 15.77 1.06
N THR A 320 -16.80 14.52 0.65
CA THR A 320 -16.53 13.44 1.62
C THR A 320 -15.25 13.66 2.40
N LEU A 321 -14.18 14.21 1.80
CA LEU A 321 -12.96 14.57 2.50
C LEU A 321 -13.16 15.70 3.50
N SER A 322 -14.01 16.69 3.15
CA SER A 322 -14.41 17.76 4.08
C SER A 322 -15.18 17.19 5.27
N ASP A 323 -16.16 16.32 5.03
CA ASP A 323 -16.95 15.66 6.07
C ASP A 323 -16.05 14.80 7.00
N ILE A 324 -15.03 14.12 6.45
CA ILE A 324 -14.06 13.37 7.25
C ILE A 324 -13.25 14.34 8.13
N ALA A 325 -12.78 15.46 7.58
CA ALA A 325 -12.03 16.46 8.36
C ALA A 325 -12.87 17.00 9.52
N ASP A 326 -14.13 17.32 9.27
CA ASP A 326 -15.06 17.81 10.28
C ASP A 326 -15.39 16.75 11.33
N THR A 327 -15.59 15.51 10.91
CA THR A 327 -15.84 14.36 11.81
C THR A 327 -14.63 14.11 12.71
N VAL A 328 -13.41 14.08 12.15
CA VAL A 328 -12.17 13.91 12.92
C VAL A 328 -12.03 15.04 13.94
N ASN A 329 -12.31 16.28 13.52
CA ASN A 329 -12.27 17.44 14.40
C ASN A 329 -13.28 17.31 15.55
N ALA A 330 -14.52 16.94 15.24
CA ALA A 330 -15.61 16.78 16.23
C ALA A 330 -15.31 15.63 17.22
N VAL A 331 -14.83 14.47 16.74
CA VAL A 331 -14.46 13.34 17.60
C VAL A 331 -13.31 13.71 18.52
N CYS A 332 -12.27 14.35 17.98
CA CYS A 332 -11.14 14.80 18.78
C CYS A 332 -11.52 15.85 19.81
N GLN A 333 -12.47 16.76 19.50
CA GLN A 333 -12.98 17.72 20.47
C GLN A 333 -13.76 17.06 21.61
N ARG A 334 -14.54 16.03 21.31
CA ARG A 334 -15.30 15.27 22.34
C ARG A 334 -14.40 14.46 23.25
N GLN A 335 -13.31 13.93 22.72
CA GLN A 335 -12.37 13.12 23.51
C GLN A 335 -11.34 13.94 24.29
N MET A 336 -11.17 15.21 23.97
CA MET A 336 -10.34 16.10 24.76
C MET A 336 -11.19 16.66 25.91
N PRO A 337 -10.88 16.32 27.18
CA PRO A 337 -11.58 16.94 28.31
C PRO A 337 -11.37 18.46 28.25
N PRO A 338 -12.42 19.21 28.59
CA PRO A 338 -12.41 20.67 28.55
C PRO A 338 -11.32 21.19 29.50
N LYS A 339 -10.46 22.06 28.97
CA LYS A 339 -9.41 22.84 29.63
C LYS A 339 -8.36 22.05 30.44
N GLY A 340 -7.14 22.29 30.03
CA GLY A 340 -5.88 21.74 30.51
C GLY A 340 -5.89 21.11 31.90
N GLU A 341 -5.26 19.95 32.02
CA GLU A 341 -5.01 19.36 33.34
C GLU A 341 -4.33 20.42 34.19
N SER A 342 -5.09 20.96 35.14
CA SER A 342 -4.54 21.91 36.10
C SER A 342 -3.52 21.17 36.97
N PHE A 343 -2.66 21.89 37.66
CA PHE A 343 -1.72 21.30 38.61
C PHE A 343 -2.46 20.51 39.73
N ASP A 344 -3.78 20.69 39.85
CA ASP A 344 -4.66 19.92 40.71
C ASP A 344 -4.49 18.42 40.61
N PHE A 345 -4.18 17.91 39.40
CA PHE A 345 -3.89 16.50 39.20
C PHE A 345 -2.68 16.05 40.08
N VAL A 346 -1.63 16.86 40.16
CA VAL A 346 -0.45 16.53 40.98
C VAL A 346 -0.82 16.60 42.46
N VAL A 347 -1.57 17.63 42.87
CA VAL A 347 -2.07 17.79 44.22
C VAL A 347 -2.97 16.62 44.63
N GLU A 348 -3.89 16.23 43.79
CA GLU A 348 -4.78 15.09 44.02
C GLU A 348 -3.99 13.77 44.13
N GLN A 349 -2.98 13.58 43.28
CA GLN A 349 -2.11 12.41 43.33
C GLN A 349 -1.36 12.32 44.65
N VAL A 350 -0.81 13.43 45.13
CA VAL A 350 -0.15 13.51 46.45
C VAL A 350 -1.14 13.23 47.57
N ALA A 351 -2.32 13.84 47.50
CA ALA A 351 -3.40 13.62 48.48
C ALA A 351 -3.81 12.16 48.58
N ARG A 352 -3.94 11.48 47.47
CA ARG A 352 -4.33 10.06 47.41
C ARG A 352 -3.24 9.12 47.89
N THR A 353 -1.98 9.34 47.48
CA THR A 353 -0.90 8.38 47.73
C THR A 353 -0.28 8.54 49.12
N THR A 354 -0.14 9.79 49.61
CA THR A 354 0.57 10.06 50.85
C THR A 354 -0.37 10.51 51.96
N CYS A 355 -1.34 11.42 51.65
CA CYS A 355 -2.16 12.02 52.69
C CYS A 355 -3.35 11.18 53.12
N GLN A 356 -3.85 10.26 52.25
CA GLN A 356 -5.05 9.47 52.54
C GLN A 356 -4.88 8.52 53.74
N SER A 357 -3.71 7.93 53.90
CA SER A 357 -3.37 7.04 55.02
C SER A 357 -2.68 7.74 56.20
N CYS A 358 -2.46 9.06 56.11
CA CYS A 358 -1.73 9.81 57.12
C CYS A 358 -2.55 10.04 58.40
N THR A 359 -1.99 9.78 59.56
CA THR A 359 -2.65 10.00 60.86
C THR A 359 -2.98 11.46 61.13
N ARG A 360 -2.26 12.39 60.51
CA ARG A 360 -2.51 13.86 60.64
C ARG A 360 -3.38 14.42 59.51
N ARG A 361 -4.04 13.59 58.71
CA ARG A 361 -4.90 14.03 57.62
C ARG A 361 -5.91 15.10 58.03
N ASN A 362 -6.62 14.89 59.15
CA ASN A 362 -7.63 15.84 59.62
C ASN A 362 -7.05 17.20 59.96
N ARG A 363 -5.81 17.27 60.45
CA ARG A 363 -5.14 18.54 60.72
C ARG A 363 -4.81 19.32 59.46
N CYS A 364 -4.33 18.64 58.39
CA CYS A 364 -3.92 19.28 57.15
C CYS A 364 -5.11 19.55 56.25
N TRP A 365 -6.00 18.56 56.04
CA TRP A 365 -7.04 18.61 55.04
C TRP A 365 -8.42 19.07 55.52
N VAL A 366 -8.63 19.16 56.85
CA VAL A 366 -9.90 19.65 57.41
C VAL A 366 -9.66 21.01 58.11
N ARG A 367 -8.67 21.11 59.02
CA ARG A 367 -8.46 22.34 59.76
C ARG A 367 -7.54 23.32 59.03
N GLY A 368 -6.53 22.82 58.28
CA GLY A 368 -5.48 23.61 57.61
C GLY A 368 -5.53 23.47 56.10
N TYR A 369 -6.73 23.27 55.50
CA TYR A 369 -6.89 23.03 54.08
C TYR A 369 -6.22 24.07 53.18
N ALA A 370 -6.48 25.35 53.46
CA ALA A 370 -5.93 26.46 52.69
C ALA A 370 -4.39 26.48 52.74
N THR A 371 -3.81 26.26 53.91
CA THR A 371 -2.36 26.25 54.11
C THR A 371 -1.68 25.04 53.45
N ALA A 372 -2.33 23.87 53.52
CA ALA A 372 -1.84 22.66 52.85
C ALA A 372 -1.89 22.76 51.33
N MET A 373 -3.01 23.30 50.80
CA MET A 373 -3.14 23.56 49.37
C MET A 373 -2.13 24.57 48.85
N ASP A 374 -2.02 25.70 49.54
CA ASP A 374 -1.03 26.74 49.23
C ASP A 374 0.40 26.19 49.22
N GLY A 375 0.77 25.40 50.21
CA GLY A 375 2.06 24.73 50.26
C GLY A 375 2.29 23.76 49.11
N LEU A 376 1.25 22.99 48.70
CA LEU A 376 1.36 22.08 47.55
C LEU A 376 1.46 22.85 46.23
N TYR A 377 0.74 23.97 46.07
CA TYR A 377 0.88 24.82 44.89
C TYR A 377 2.22 25.51 44.77
N HIS A 378 2.87 25.84 45.90
CA HIS A 378 4.23 26.37 45.90
C HIS A 378 5.28 25.36 45.39
N LEU A 379 4.98 24.07 45.34
CA LEU A 379 5.84 23.08 44.69
C LEU A 379 5.85 23.20 43.16
N LYS A 380 4.84 23.84 42.57
CA LYS A 380 4.73 23.96 41.11
C LYS A 380 5.93 24.68 40.47
N PRO A 381 6.31 25.89 40.88
CA PRO A 381 7.49 26.57 40.27
C PRO A 381 8.79 25.80 40.49
N ILE A 382 8.95 25.11 41.61
CA ILE A 382 10.11 24.26 41.86
C ILE A 382 10.18 23.08 40.92
N LEU A 383 9.03 22.37 40.73
CA LEU A 383 8.92 21.25 39.82
C LEU A 383 9.08 21.69 38.35
N GLU A 384 8.56 22.85 37.97
CA GLU A 384 8.73 23.39 36.61
C GLU A 384 10.17 23.82 36.33
N GLY A 385 10.90 24.37 37.33
CA GLY A 385 12.28 24.80 37.17
C GLY A 385 13.31 23.68 37.30
N GLN A 386 13.22 22.86 38.32
CA GLN A 386 14.21 21.82 38.62
C GLN A 386 13.82 20.41 38.18
N GLY A 387 12.56 20.21 37.85
CA GLY A 387 12.01 18.90 37.43
C GLY A 387 11.76 17.91 38.57
N ARG A 388 12.21 18.22 39.77
CA ARG A 388 12.05 17.41 40.99
C ARG A 388 12.05 18.33 42.23
N VAL A 389 11.46 17.83 43.31
CA VAL A 389 11.46 18.46 44.63
C VAL A 389 12.13 17.52 45.60
N GLU A 390 13.03 18.07 46.45
CA GLU A 390 13.66 17.35 47.53
C GLU A 390 13.08 17.83 48.88
N VAL A 391 13.38 17.13 49.97
CA VAL A 391 12.84 17.44 51.30
C VAL A 391 13.24 18.85 51.76
N GLN A 392 14.42 19.31 51.39
CA GLN A 392 14.94 20.65 51.68
C GLN A 392 14.22 21.78 50.95
N ASP A 393 13.56 21.47 49.84
CA ASP A 393 12.83 22.43 48.99
C ASP A 393 11.37 22.60 49.44
N LEU A 394 10.95 21.90 50.49
CA LEU A 394 9.57 21.96 50.98
C LEU A 394 9.27 23.32 51.57
N PRO A 395 8.21 24.00 51.14
CA PRO A 395 7.81 25.29 51.70
C PRO A 395 7.41 25.13 53.16
N GLY A 396 7.57 26.20 53.94
CA GLY A 396 7.31 26.22 55.38
C GLY A 396 5.88 25.80 55.77
N GLN A 397 4.89 25.99 54.85
CA GLN A 397 3.52 25.53 55.02
C GLN A 397 3.42 23.99 55.14
N LEU A 398 4.35 23.26 54.56
CA LEU A 398 4.43 21.80 54.61
C LEU A 398 5.38 21.22 55.66
N SER A 399 6.00 22.08 56.47
CA SER A 399 6.91 21.67 57.58
C SER A 399 6.23 20.79 58.63
N VAL A 400 4.90 20.84 58.74
CA VAL A 400 4.12 20.02 59.67
C VAL A 400 3.93 18.57 59.14
N CYS A 401 4.37 18.26 57.91
CA CYS A 401 4.24 16.95 57.32
C CYS A 401 5.16 15.93 58.02
N ILE A 402 4.58 14.80 58.42
CA ILE A 402 5.35 13.72 59.13
C ILE A 402 5.98 12.75 58.14
N HIS A 403 5.59 12.81 56.85
CA HIS A 403 6.12 11.98 55.75
C HIS A 403 6.67 12.86 54.62
N PRO A 404 7.68 13.71 54.87
CA PRO A 404 8.15 14.67 53.87
C PRO A 404 8.78 13.97 52.64
N ALA A 405 9.51 12.88 52.85
CA ALA A 405 10.13 12.11 51.76
C ALA A 405 9.09 11.44 50.82
N ASP A 406 8.03 10.86 51.42
CA ASP A 406 6.95 10.23 50.65
C ASP A 406 6.15 11.30 49.89
N LEU A 407 5.94 12.47 50.47
CA LEU A 407 5.28 13.61 49.83
C LEU A 407 6.10 14.09 48.63
N CYS A 408 7.40 14.26 48.74
CA CYS A 408 8.28 14.62 47.64
C CYS A 408 8.26 13.54 46.53
N THR A 409 8.31 12.27 46.90
CA THR A 409 8.26 11.16 45.96
C THR A 409 6.95 11.15 45.20
N ALA A 410 5.82 11.32 45.88
CA ALA A 410 4.51 11.40 45.28
C ALA A 410 4.35 12.64 44.39
N ALA A 411 4.84 13.80 44.79
CA ALA A 411 4.83 15.01 43.99
C ALA A 411 5.66 14.86 42.71
N ASN A 412 6.87 14.31 42.82
CA ASN A 412 7.75 14.05 41.69
C ASN A 412 7.14 13.03 40.71
N HIS A 413 6.50 12.00 41.22
CA HIS A 413 5.78 11.01 40.37
C HIS A 413 4.58 11.65 39.69
N GLY A 414 3.74 12.37 40.43
CA GLY A 414 2.59 13.07 39.91
C GLY A 414 2.96 14.08 38.82
N TYR A 415 4.03 14.84 39.04
CA TYR A 415 4.53 15.82 38.09
C TYR A 415 5.04 15.17 36.79
N ARG A 416 5.79 14.07 36.88
CA ARG A 416 6.24 13.34 35.71
C ARG A 416 5.07 12.84 34.87
N LEU A 417 4.02 12.28 35.49
CA LEU A 417 2.81 11.85 34.82
C LEU A 417 2.06 13.05 34.18
N TRP A 418 1.89 14.13 34.93
CA TRP A 418 1.25 15.36 34.43
C TRP A 418 2.00 15.94 33.23
N ARG A 419 3.32 16.05 33.30
CA ARG A 419 4.18 16.54 32.21
C ARG A 419 4.08 15.64 30.97
N SER A 420 4.14 14.32 31.16
CA SER A 420 3.99 13.35 30.06
C SER A 420 2.63 13.48 29.39
N ARG A 421 1.54 13.54 30.15
CA ARG A 421 0.20 13.72 29.62
C ARG A 421 0.05 15.05 28.88
N ARG A 422 0.58 16.13 29.42
CA ARG A 422 0.59 17.45 28.77
C ARG A 422 1.36 17.43 27.45
N GLN A 423 2.50 16.78 27.39
CA GLN A 423 3.29 16.62 26.16
C GLN A 423 2.55 15.77 25.11
N THR A 424 1.97 14.64 25.52
CA THR A 424 1.20 13.78 24.63
C THR A 424 0.00 14.52 24.05
N ARG A 425 -0.71 15.30 24.85
CA ARG A 425 -1.83 16.13 24.37
C ARG A 425 -1.39 17.23 23.41
N ALA A 426 -0.30 17.91 23.73
CA ALA A 426 0.25 18.94 22.84
C ALA A 426 0.62 18.35 21.47
N ARG A 427 1.25 17.17 21.45
CA ARG A 427 1.56 16.46 20.21
C ARG A 427 0.28 16.02 19.48
N ALA A 428 -0.71 15.49 20.19
CA ALA A 428 -1.99 15.08 19.60
C ALA A 428 -2.75 16.28 19.02
N SER A 429 -2.71 17.45 19.67
CA SER A 429 -3.34 18.66 19.12
C SER A 429 -2.63 19.17 17.87
N MET A 430 -1.29 19.15 17.84
CA MET A 430 -0.51 19.51 16.66
C MET A 430 -0.80 18.57 15.47
N LEU A 431 -0.79 17.26 15.72
CA LEU A 431 -1.12 16.27 14.69
C LEU A 431 -2.54 16.46 14.15
N ARG A 432 -3.50 16.73 15.03
CA ARG A 432 -4.88 17.02 14.64
C ARG A 432 -4.95 18.22 13.71
N THR A 433 -4.34 19.34 14.10
CA THR A 433 -4.34 20.57 13.29
C THR A 433 -3.73 20.29 11.92
N ALA A 434 -2.55 19.64 11.90
CA ALA A 434 -1.90 19.29 10.65
C ALA A 434 -2.76 18.37 9.76
N LEU A 435 -3.41 17.37 10.32
CA LEU A 435 -4.29 16.47 9.56
C LEU A 435 -5.53 17.21 9.00
N THR A 436 -6.19 18.03 9.83
CA THR A 436 -7.37 18.79 9.36
C THR A 436 -6.99 19.79 8.27
N GLU A 437 -5.84 20.46 8.37
CA GLU A 437 -5.33 21.34 7.33
C GLU A 437 -5.02 20.60 6.04
N GLN A 438 -4.39 19.41 6.12
CA GLN A 438 -4.10 18.59 4.94
C GLN A 438 -5.37 18.11 4.24
N TYR A 439 -6.36 17.61 4.99
CA TYR A 439 -7.62 17.17 4.38
C TYR A 439 -8.41 18.33 3.77
N SER A 440 -8.47 19.49 4.42
CA SER A 440 -9.14 20.66 3.88
C SER A 440 -8.44 21.21 2.63
N ALA A 441 -7.09 21.20 2.60
CA ALA A 441 -6.32 21.60 1.43
C ALA A 441 -6.55 20.65 0.25
N LEU A 442 -6.57 19.32 0.50
CA LEU A 442 -6.88 18.33 -0.53
C LEU A 442 -8.31 18.47 -1.06
N ALA A 443 -9.28 18.64 -0.18
CA ALA A 443 -10.67 18.88 -0.56
C ALA A 443 -10.79 20.14 -1.43
N GLY A 444 -10.14 21.23 -1.04
CA GLY A 444 -10.08 22.48 -1.82
C GLY A 444 -9.44 22.30 -3.20
N ALA A 445 -8.32 21.57 -3.28
CA ALA A 445 -7.66 21.29 -4.56
C ALA A 445 -8.54 20.41 -5.49
N LEU A 446 -9.21 19.42 -4.95
CA LEU A 446 -10.14 18.57 -5.72
C LEU A 446 -11.38 19.34 -6.18
N ALA A 447 -11.93 20.22 -5.34
CA ALA A 447 -13.05 21.09 -5.70
C ALA A 447 -12.66 22.07 -6.81
N GLN A 448 -11.46 22.64 -6.77
CA GLN A 448 -10.94 23.50 -7.85
C GLN A 448 -10.75 22.73 -9.15
N LEU A 449 -10.21 21.50 -9.09
CA LEU A 449 -10.08 20.63 -10.26
C LEU A 449 -11.45 20.26 -10.83
N ALA A 450 -12.41 19.93 -9.99
CA ALA A 450 -13.79 19.66 -10.40
C ALA A 450 -14.42 20.88 -11.10
N GLY A 451 -14.23 22.10 -10.55
CA GLY A 451 -14.67 23.34 -11.16
C GLY A 451 -14.05 23.60 -12.53
N LYS A 452 -12.72 23.40 -12.66
CA LYS A 452 -12.02 23.55 -13.95
C LYS A 452 -12.47 22.53 -14.98
N LEU A 453 -12.69 21.27 -14.58
CA LEU A 453 -13.21 20.21 -15.46
C LEU A 453 -14.67 20.48 -15.87
N GLY A 454 -15.49 21.02 -14.97
CA GLY A 454 -16.85 21.43 -15.28
C GLY A 454 -16.91 22.57 -16.29
N GLN A 455 -16.00 23.53 -16.18
CA GLN A 455 -15.87 24.64 -17.14
C GLN A 455 -15.28 24.22 -18.50
N ALA A 456 -14.33 23.27 -18.50
CA ALA A 456 -13.75 22.73 -19.74
C ALA A 456 -14.74 21.88 -20.56
N GLY A 457 -15.82 21.41 -19.95
CA GLY A 457 -16.90 20.68 -20.63
C GLY A 457 -17.96 21.56 -21.32
N LEU A 458 -17.89 22.89 -21.14
CA LEU A 458 -18.73 23.80 -21.89
C LEU A 458 -18.10 24.05 -23.28
N PRO A 459 -18.84 23.86 -24.38
CA PRO A 459 -18.32 24.19 -25.71
C PRO A 459 -18.02 25.68 -25.74
N ASP A 460 -16.75 26.01 -25.98
CA ASP A 460 -16.32 27.39 -26.22
C ASP A 460 -16.99 27.89 -27.50
N PRO A 461 -17.90 28.87 -27.47
CA PRO A 461 -18.58 29.36 -28.66
C PRO A 461 -17.63 30.04 -29.65
N GLY A 462 -16.33 30.13 -29.35
CA GLY A 462 -15.32 30.80 -30.16
C GLY A 462 -14.20 29.92 -30.72
N GLY A 463 -14.29 28.60 -30.69
CA GLY A 463 -13.53 27.63 -31.52
C GLY A 463 -12.04 27.87 -31.76
N ARG A 464 -11.25 28.40 -30.81
CA ARG A 464 -9.78 28.35 -30.85
C ARG A 464 -9.25 27.85 -29.52
N GLN A 465 -8.79 26.60 -29.52
CA GLN A 465 -8.07 26.00 -28.40
C GLN A 465 -6.84 26.86 -28.05
N LYS A 466 -6.99 27.77 -27.10
CA LYS A 466 -5.86 28.49 -26.51
C LYS A 466 -5.17 27.54 -25.54
N TRP A 467 -4.01 27.05 -25.93
CA TRP A 467 -3.08 26.33 -25.04
C TRP A 467 -2.76 27.21 -23.83
N PRO A 468 -2.63 26.60 -22.61
CA PRO A 468 -2.29 27.33 -21.39
C PRO A 468 -1.02 28.15 -21.59
N SER A 469 -1.05 29.42 -21.19
CA SER A 469 0.03 30.39 -21.35
C SER A 469 1.36 29.99 -20.70
N CYS A 470 1.37 29.04 -19.79
CA CYS A 470 2.58 28.54 -19.16
C CYS A 470 3.53 27.77 -20.11
N LEU A 471 3.06 27.28 -21.26
CA LEU A 471 3.93 26.65 -22.26
C LEU A 471 4.56 27.64 -23.24
N ARG A 472 4.13 28.92 -23.26
CA ARG A 472 4.72 29.96 -24.11
C ARG A 472 6.03 30.50 -23.54
N THR A 473 6.30 30.39 -22.28
CA THR A 473 7.53 30.90 -21.65
C THR A 473 8.74 30.00 -21.88
N TRP A 474 8.57 28.81 -22.44
CA TRP A 474 9.65 27.87 -22.71
C TRP A 474 10.08 27.76 -24.16
N GLY A 475 9.84 28.78 -25.00
CA GLY A 475 10.49 28.93 -26.32
C GLY A 475 10.21 27.82 -27.36
N TRP A 476 9.18 26.96 -27.18
CA TRP A 476 8.87 25.82 -28.05
C TRP A 476 7.86 26.16 -29.18
N THR A 477 7.91 27.39 -29.69
CA THR A 477 7.18 27.76 -30.89
C THR A 477 8.12 27.69 -32.09
N ARG A 478 7.97 26.68 -32.90
CA ARG A 478 8.42 26.47 -34.28
C ARG A 478 9.27 25.24 -34.51
N TRP A 479 8.59 24.12 -34.60
CA TRP A 479 9.10 22.94 -35.33
C TRP A 479 7.95 22.10 -35.88
N ASN A 480 6.92 22.71 -36.50
CA ASN A 480 5.94 22.01 -37.34
C ASN A 480 5.47 22.93 -38.44
N ALA A 481 6.32 23.14 -39.43
CA ALA A 481 5.96 23.58 -40.79
C ALA A 481 7.15 23.26 -41.70
N ALA A 482 7.26 22.03 -42.14
CA ALA A 482 7.85 21.57 -43.38
C ALA A 482 7.43 20.13 -43.61
#